data_8d549988243dff6227b9b924e5d4b89e
#
_entry.id   8d549988243dff6227b9b924e5d4b89e
#
_cell.length_a   1.000
_cell.length_b   1.000
_cell.length_c   1.000
_cell.angle_alpha   90.00
_cell.angle_beta   90.00
_cell.angle_gamma   90.00
#
_symmetry.space_group_name_H-M   'P 1'
#
loop_
_entity.id
_entity.type
_entity.pdbx_description
1 polymer ?
#
loop_
_entity_poly.entity_id
_entity_poly.type
_entity_poly.pdbx_seq_one_letter_code
_entity_poly.pdbx_strand_id
1 'polypeptide(L)'
;MLLCLVGSEMCIRDRFSMIIDNVESPDDKSNKPLQMQITALDYSNFLGIIGIGKVKKGLIKKNQTVSIIGKDEKVKQDKVSKIMIFQGLHQKEVDGAFCGDIVALSGLDDLKISDTICDPEHLEKMPNLKIDEPTLSMIFQVNDSPFAGNDGKFVTSRVIKERLDKEIKTNVALKVESTESADKFKVSGRGELH
;
A
#
# COMPACT_ATOMS: atom_id res chain seq x y z
N MET A 1 14.25 28.46 -34.53
CA MET A 1 13.75 27.17 -34.03
C MET A 1 13.26 27.22 -32.56
N LEU A 2 12.85 28.37 -32.07
CA LEU A 2 12.44 28.60 -30.68
C LEU A 2 10.96 28.98 -30.49
N LEU A 3 10.17 28.99 -31.58
CA LEU A 3 8.77 29.40 -31.57
C LEU A 3 7.75 28.25 -31.49
N CYS A 4 8.21 27.02 -31.35
CA CYS A 4 7.33 25.83 -31.26
C CYS A 4 7.01 25.38 -29.84
N LEU A 5 7.33 26.16 -28.82
CA LEU A 5 7.10 25.80 -27.40
C LEU A 5 5.79 26.31 -26.85
N VAL A 6 5.03 27.09 -27.58
CA VAL A 6 3.75 27.63 -27.14
C VAL A 6 2.66 27.23 -28.12
N GLY A 7 2.02 26.08 -27.82
CA GLY A 7 0.61 25.86 -28.00
C GLY A 7 -0.07 26.06 -29.35
N SER A 8 0.57 25.78 -30.51
CA SER A 8 -0.22 25.58 -31.72
C SER A 8 -0.75 24.13 -31.73
N GLU A 9 -1.99 23.91 -32.17
CA GLU A 9 -2.60 22.57 -32.33
C GLU A 9 -1.69 21.62 -33.12
N MET A 10 -0.94 22.14 -34.09
CA MET A 10 0.03 21.40 -34.90
C MET A 10 1.13 20.78 -34.01
N CYS A 11 1.73 21.55 -33.10
CA CYS A 11 2.78 21.03 -32.21
C CYS A 11 2.24 20.00 -31.19
N ILE A 12 0.99 20.11 -30.79
CA ILE A 12 0.33 19.13 -29.90
C ILE A 12 0.11 17.83 -30.66
N ARG A 13 -0.39 17.89 -31.88
CA ARG A 13 -0.63 16.72 -32.74
C ARG A 13 0.68 16.00 -33.09
N ASP A 14 1.72 16.71 -33.42
CA ASP A 14 3.04 16.15 -33.73
C ASP A 14 3.63 15.43 -32.52
N ARG A 15 3.46 15.97 -31.33
CA ARG A 15 3.89 15.29 -30.07
C ARG A 15 3.12 14.00 -29.82
N PHE A 16 1.80 14.02 -30.01
CA PHE A 16 0.99 12.81 -29.86
C PHE A 16 1.33 11.76 -30.92
N SER A 17 1.54 12.16 -32.17
CA SER A 17 2.00 11.26 -33.24
C SER A 17 3.35 10.65 -32.88
N MET A 18 4.30 11.46 -32.41
CA MET A 18 5.62 10.98 -31.99
C MET A 18 5.53 9.98 -30.81
N ILE A 19 4.62 10.21 -29.87
CA ILE A 19 4.38 9.27 -28.76
C ILE A 19 3.81 7.96 -29.29
N ILE A 20 2.80 8.02 -30.16
CA ILE A 20 2.14 6.84 -30.73
C ILE A 20 3.13 6.01 -31.56
N ASP A 21 4.01 6.67 -32.33
CA ASP A 21 4.96 6.01 -33.21
C ASP A 21 6.18 5.41 -32.50
N ASN A 22 6.55 5.93 -31.31
CA ASN A 22 7.78 5.56 -30.61
C ASN A 22 7.58 4.89 -29.25
N VAL A 23 6.38 4.94 -28.68
CA VAL A 23 6.08 4.32 -27.37
C VAL A 23 5.21 3.10 -27.58
N GLU A 24 5.76 1.94 -27.22
CA GLU A 24 5.00 0.69 -27.25
C GLU A 24 3.82 0.75 -26.28
N SER A 25 2.66 0.23 -26.72
CA SER A 25 1.50 0.10 -25.87
C SER A 25 1.77 -0.90 -24.73
N PRO A 26 1.19 -0.71 -23.55
CA PRO A 26 1.28 -1.70 -22.48
C PRO A 26 0.73 -3.06 -22.93
N ASP A 27 1.41 -4.14 -22.52
CA ASP A 27 0.94 -5.50 -22.78
C ASP A 27 -0.43 -5.74 -22.14
N ASP A 28 -1.44 -6.02 -22.93
CA ASP A 28 -2.74 -6.44 -22.41
C ASP A 28 -2.68 -7.93 -22.01
N LYS A 29 -2.70 -8.15 -20.70
CA LYS A 29 -2.73 -9.49 -20.07
C LYS A 29 -4.05 -9.78 -19.37
N SER A 30 -5.14 -9.10 -19.75
CA SER A 30 -6.45 -9.24 -19.13
C SER A 30 -7.05 -10.65 -19.25
N ASN A 31 -6.68 -11.41 -20.29
CA ASN A 31 -7.15 -12.78 -20.52
C ASN A 31 -6.36 -13.85 -19.73
N LYS A 32 -5.38 -13.46 -18.94
CA LYS A 32 -4.59 -14.37 -18.11
C LYS A 32 -5.21 -14.50 -16.71
N PRO A 33 -4.85 -15.54 -15.94
CA PRO A 33 -5.24 -15.66 -14.54
C PRO A 33 -4.84 -14.43 -13.73
N LEU A 34 -5.64 -14.10 -12.71
CA LEU A 34 -5.38 -12.95 -11.83
C LEU A 34 -4.00 -13.04 -11.19
N GLN A 35 -3.25 -11.94 -11.27
CA GLN A 35 -2.02 -11.75 -10.55
C GLN A 35 -1.86 -10.27 -10.17
N MET A 36 -1.76 -10.02 -8.88
CA MET A 36 -1.58 -8.69 -8.30
C MET A 36 -0.60 -8.76 -7.14
N GLN A 37 0.19 -7.73 -6.91
CA GLN A 37 1.08 -7.64 -5.75
C GLN A 37 0.72 -6.44 -4.90
N ILE A 38 0.67 -6.65 -3.58
CA ILE A 38 0.44 -5.59 -2.61
C ILE A 38 1.73 -4.78 -2.46
N THR A 39 1.64 -3.49 -2.78
CA THR A 39 2.75 -2.53 -2.73
C THR A 39 2.65 -1.55 -1.58
N ALA A 40 1.43 -1.26 -1.12
CA ALA A 40 1.17 -0.39 0.02
C ALA A 40 0.00 -0.92 0.84
N LEU A 41 -0.06 -0.52 2.08
CA LEU A 41 -1.16 -0.82 3.00
C LEU A 41 -1.77 0.49 3.49
N ASP A 42 -3.08 0.48 3.67
CA ASP A 42 -3.84 1.53 4.33
C ASP A 42 -4.75 0.90 5.39
N TYR A 43 -5.28 1.70 6.28
CA TYR A 43 -6.13 1.23 7.35
C TYR A 43 -7.35 2.13 7.55
N SER A 44 -8.51 1.53 7.53
CA SER A 44 -9.78 2.19 7.88
C SER A 44 -10.42 1.50 9.08
N ASN A 45 -10.95 2.27 10.01
CA ASN A 45 -11.67 1.71 11.18
C ASN A 45 -12.92 0.90 10.76
N PHE A 46 -13.46 1.13 9.55
CA PHE A 46 -14.66 0.45 9.03
C PHE A 46 -14.33 -0.74 8.13
N LEU A 47 -13.24 -0.66 7.37
CA LEU A 47 -12.87 -1.65 6.36
C LEU A 47 -11.70 -2.54 6.81
N GLY A 48 -11.07 -2.22 7.93
CA GLY A 48 -9.87 -2.89 8.38
C GLY A 48 -8.64 -2.54 7.53
N ILE A 49 -7.79 -3.52 7.29
CA ILE A 49 -6.60 -3.39 6.44
C ILE A 49 -7.05 -3.31 4.97
N ILE A 50 -6.48 -2.36 4.25
CA ILE A 50 -6.72 -2.14 2.82
C ILE A 50 -5.40 -2.37 2.10
N GLY A 51 -5.36 -3.36 1.23
CA GLY A 51 -4.20 -3.65 0.40
C GLY A 51 -4.24 -2.88 -0.91
N ILE A 52 -3.20 -2.09 -1.20
CA ILE A 52 -3.09 -1.31 -2.42
C ILE A 52 -2.03 -1.94 -3.33
N GLY A 53 -2.38 -2.11 -4.60
CA GLY A 53 -1.44 -2.64 -5.57
C GLY A 53 -1.93 -2.52 -7.01
N LYS A 54 -1.07 -2.89 -7.95
CA LYS A 54 -1.37 -2.89 -9.39
C LYS A 54 -1.73 -4.30 -9.84
N VAL A 55 -2.85 -4.42 -10.55
CA VAL A 55 -3.22 -5.66 -11.24
C VAL A 55 -2.25 -5.88 -12.41
N LYS A 56 -1.46 -6.94 -12.37
CA LYS A 56 -0.45 -7.27 -13.39
C LYS A 56 -0.99 -8.12 -14.51
N LYS A 57 -1.91 -9.03 -14.17
CA LYS A 57 -2.57 -9.95 -15.12
C LYS A 57 -4.01 -10.18 -14.68
N GLY A 58 -4.85 -10.49 -15.67
CA GLY A 58 -6.23 -10.88 -15.43
C GLY A 58 -7.13 -9.73 -15.00
N LEU A 59 -8.21 -10.12 -14.37
CA LEU A 59 -9.18 -9.19 -13.81
C LEU A 59 -9.57 -9.64 -12.39
N ILE A 60 -9.92 -8.70 -11.54
CA ILE A 60 -10.42 -8.94 -10.18
C ILE A 60 -11.86 -8.44 -10.08
N LYS A 61 -12.74 -9.24 -9.43
CA LYS A 61 -14.15 -8.91 -9.23
C LYS A 61 -14.49 -8.84 -7.75
N LYS A 62 -15.46 -8.01 -7.41
CA LYS A 62 -16.06 -7.95 -6.07
C LYS A 62 -16.62 -9.31 -5.69
N ASN A 63 -16.45 -9.71 -4.44
CA ASN A 63 -16.85 -11.02 -3.90
C ASN A 63 -16.14 -12.24 -4.52
N GLN A 64 -15.07 -12.04 -5.27
CA GLN A 64 -14.24 -13.14 -5.78
C GLN A 64 -13.38 -13.73 -4.67
N THR A 65 -13.27 -15.06 -4.63
CA THR A 65 -12.29 -15.75 -3.80
C THR A 65 -10.93 -15.67 -4.47
N VAL A 66 -9.92 -15.30 -3.71
CA VAL A 66 -8.54 -15.16 -4.16
C VAL A 66 -7.60 -15.91 -3.25
N SER A 67 -6.45 -16.30 -3.75
CA SER A 67 -5.36 -16.87 -2.96
C SER A 67 -4.31 -15.80 -2.70
N ILE A 68 -3.89 -15.68 -1.45
CA ILE A 68 -2.86 -14.76 -0.98
C ILE A 68 -1.62 -15.58 -0.68
N ILE A 69 -0.52 -15.30 -1.36
CA ILE A 69 0.78 -15.96 -1.17
C ILE A 69 1.70 -15.00 -0.45
N GLY A 70 2.03 -15.32 0.80
CA GLY A 70 2.94 -14.54 1.63
C GLY A 70 4.43 -14.75 1.29
N LYS A 71 5.29 -14.04 2.00
CA LYS A 71 6.75 -14.22 1.89
C LYS A 71 7.17 -15.67 2.17
N ASP A 72 6.58 -16.29 3.18
CA ASP A 72 6.87 -17.64 3.64
C ASP A 72 6.22 -18.74 2.78
N GLU A 73 5.73 -18.39 1.60
CA GLU A 73 5.02 -19.30 0.67
C GLU A 73 3.74 -19.93 1.24
N LYS A 74 3.28 -19.43 2.37
CA LYS A 74 1.99 -19.84 2.92
C LYS A 74 0.88 -19.27 2.04
N VAL A 75 0.00 -20.15 1.61
CA VAL A 75 -1.17 -19.80 0.81
C VAL A 75 -2.37 -19.73 1.74
N LYS A 76 -3.04 -18.58 1.74
CA LYS A 76 -4.35 -18.38 2.38
C LYS A 76 -5.36 -18.09 1.29
N GLN A 77 -6.58 -18.54 1.48
CA GLN A 77 -7.71 -18.16 0.61
C GLN A 77 -8.61 -17.20 1.37
N ASP A 78 -9.01 -16.15 0.70
CA ASP A 78 -9.87 -15.13 1.28
C ASP A 78 -10.77 -14.52 0.21
N LYS A 79 -11.77 -13.74 0.63
CA LYS A 79 -12.78 -13.16 -0.26
C LYS A 79 -12.68 -11.65 -0.29
N VAL A 80 -12.53 -11.10 -1.50
CA VAL A 80 -12.50 -9.64 -1.70
C VAL A 80 -13.88 -9.05 -1.43
N SER A 81 -14.00 -8.21 -0.41
CA SER A 81 -15.28 -7.56 -0.05
C SER A 81 -15.54 -6.34 -0.91
N LYS A 82 -14.55 -5.46 -1.07
CA LYS A 82 -14.68 -4.23 -1.86
C LYS A 82 -13.42 -3.98 -2.68
N ILE A 83 -13.65 -3.40 -3.85
CA ILE A 83 -12.61 -2.94 -4.77
C ILE A 83 -12.80 -1.45 -4.96
N MET A 84 -11.75 -0.68 -4.79
CA MET A 84 -11.74 0.77 -5.00
C MET A 84 -10.64 1.13 -5.99
N ILE A 85 -10.94 2.04 -6.90
CA ILE A 85 -9.97 2.65 -7.83
C ILE A 85 -9.73 4.10 -7.44
N PHE A 86 -8.56 4.62 -7.80
CA PHE A 86 -8.19 6.00 -7.55
C PHE A 86 -8.60 6.88 -8.74
N GLN A 87 -9.48 7.85 -8.49
CA GLN A 87 -9.85 8.90 -9.45
C GLN A 87 -9.37 10.25 -8.89
N GLY A 88 -8.16 10.66 -9.29
CA GLY A 88 -7.48 11.80 -8.68
C GLY A 88 -7.19 11.50 -7.20
N LEU A 89 -7.70 12.33 -6.30
CA LEU A 89 -7.54 12.18 -4.84
C LEU A 89 -8.65 11.34 -4.18
N HIS A 90 -9.67 10.96 -4.93
CA HIS A 90 -10.81 10.22 -4.38
C HIS A 90 -10.74 8.74 -4.72
N GLN A 91 -11.19 7.91 -3.79
CA GLN A 91 -11.39 6.49 -4.00
C GLN A 91 -12.84 6.25 -4.42
N LYS A 92 -13.04 5.51 -5.51
CA LYS A 92 -14.36 5.12 -6.00
C LYS A 92 -14.51 3.62 -5.96
N GLU A 93 -15.58 3.13 -5.32
CA GLU A 93 -15.91 1.71 -5.33
C GLU A 93 -16.34 1.26 -6.73
N VAL A 94 -15.83 0.12 -7.17
CA VAL A 94 -16.12 -0.51 -8.46
C VAL A 94 -16.38 -2.00 -8.28
N ASP A 95 -17.10 -2.60 -9.24
CA ASP A 95 -17.41 -4.03 -9.19
C ASP A 95 -16.28 -4.92 -9.72
N GLY A 96 -15.33 -4.34 -10.43
CA GLY A 96 -14.17 -5.04 -10.94
C GLY A 96 -13.08 -4.10 -11.46
N ALA A 97 -11.88 -4.63 -11.61
CA ALA A 97 -10.74 -3.90 -12.15
C ALA A 97 -9.91 -4.81 -13.05
N PHE A 98 -9.22 -4.21 -14.03
CA PHE A 98 -8.52 -4.90 -15.10
C PHE A 98 -7.00 -4.82 -14.93
N CYS A 99 -6.32 -5.62 -15.75
CA CYS A 99 -4.87 -5.53 -15.89
C CYS A 99 -4.42 -4.09 -16.16
N GLY A 100 -3.47 -3.61 -15.37
CA GLY A 100 -2.96 -2.23 -15.44
C GLY A 100 -3.51 -1.29 -14.38
N ASP A 101 -4.70 -1.56 -13.83
CA ASP A 101 -5.32 -0.71 -12.82
C ASP A 101 -4.58 -0.78 -11.47
N ILE A 102 -4.55 0.36 -10.78
CA ILE A 102 -4.14 0.43 -9.36
C ILE A 102 -5.41 0.40 -8.53
N VAL A 103 -5.49 -0.60 -7.68
CA VAL A 103 -6.68 -0.86 -6.88
C VAL A 103 -6.37 -0.95 -5.40
N ALA A 104 -7.36 -0.59 -4.59
CA ALA A 104 -7.37 -0.81 -3.16
C ALA A 104 -8.41 -1.89 -2.85
N LEU A 105 -7.98 -2.96 -2.18
CA LEU A 105 -8.78 -4.12 -1.84
C LEU A 105 -9.04 -4.17 -0.34
N SER A 106 -10.27 -4.44 0.06
CA SER A 106 -10.64 -4.66 1.47
C SER A 106 -11.34 -6.01 1.66
N GLY A 107 -11.38 -6.45 2.92
CA GLY A 107 -11.95 -7.74 3.30
C GLY A 107 -10.97 -8.89 3.24
N LEU A 108 -9.70 -8.62 3.08
CA LEU A 108 -8.62 -9.59 3.13
C LEU A 108 -7.89 -9.43 4.46
N ASP A 109 -7.82 -10.50 5.25
CA ASP A 109 -7.21 -10.47 6.56
C ASP A 109 -5.69 -10.67 6.49
N ASP A 110 -4.97 -9.96 7.39
CA ASP A 110 -3.53 -10.15 7.60
C ASP A 110 -2.66 -9.96 6.34
N LEU A 111 -3.02 -8.96 5.51
CA LEU A 111 -2.24 -8.58 4.34
C LEU A 111 -0.91 -7.95 4.75
N LYS A 112 0.14 -8.29 4.00
CA LYS A 112 1.47 -7.70 4.13
C LYS A 112 1.95 -7.14 2.79
N ILE A 113 2.86 -6.18 2.86
CA ILE A 113 3.54 -5.70 1.66
C ILE A 113 4.35 -6.84 1.06
N SER A 114 4.32 -6.93 -0.27
CA SER A 114 4.91 -7.99 -1.08
C SER A 114 4.05 -9.24 -1.24
N ASP A 115 2.93 -9.37 -0.51
CA ASP A 115 2.02 -10.49 -0.73
C ASP A 115 1.48 -10.46 -2.17
N THR A 116 1.39 -11.63 -2.76
CA THR A 116 0.84 -11.81 -4.10
C THR A 116 -0.58 -12.33 -4.00
N ILE A 117 -1.51 -11.62 -4.63
CA ILE A 117 -2.90 -12.04 -4.79
C ILE A 117 -3.04 -12.69 -6.16
N CYS A 118 -3.54 -13.90 -6.21
CA CYS A 118 -3.70 -14.66 -7.44
C CYS A 118 -5.01 -15.48 -7.45
N ASP A 119 -5.29 -16.03 -8.62
CA ASP A 119 -6.38 -16.96 -8.80
C ASP A 119 -6.12 -18.24 -7.99
N PRO A 120 -7.13 -18.81 -7.28
CA PRO A 120 -6.98 -20.05 -6.53
C PRO A 120 -6.50 -21.26 -7.35
N GLU A 121 -6.82 -21.31 -8.63
CA GLU A 121 -6.41 -22.40 -9.53
C GLU A 121 -5.01 -22.18 -10.13
N HIS A 122 -4.49 -20.94 -10.11
CA HIS A 122 -3.21 -20.58 -10.71
C HIS A 122 -2.34 -19.80 -9.72
N LEU A 123 -1.62 -20.54 -8.88
CA LEU A 123 -0.75 -19.99 -7.85
C LEU A 123 0.60 -19.57 -8.47
N GLU A 124 0.72 -18.31 -8.85
CA GLU A 124 1.95 -17.74 -9.42
C GLU A 124 2.45 -16.61 -8.52
N LYS A 125 3.44 -16.90 -7.67
CA LYS A 125 4.05 -15.91 -6.77
C LYS A 125 4.89 -14.91 -7.54
N MET A 126 4.77 -13.63 -7.20
CA MET A 126 5.63 -12.57 -7.68
C MET A 126 6.92 -12.46 -6.83
N PRO A 127 8.01 -11.94 -7.40
CA PRO A 127 9.23 -11.71 -6.64
C PRO A 127 8.97 -10.77 -5.46
N ASN A 128 9.57 -11.09 -4.31
CA ASN A 128 9.40 -10.28 -3.12
C ASN A 128 10.00 -8.88 -3.30
N LEU A 129 9.28 -7.88 -2.86
CA LEU A 129 9.78 -6.50 -2.80
C LEU A 129 10.83 -6.40 -1.68
N LYS A 130 11.98 -5.82 -2.00
CA LYS A 130 12.99 -5.50 -0.99
C LYS A 130 12.53 -4.25 -0.24
N ILE A 131 12.38 -4.37 1.06
CA ILE A 131 12.08 -3.25 1.95
C ILE A 131 13.35 -3.01 2.75
N ASP A 132 13.86 -1.78 2.70
CA ASP A 132 15.07 -1.41 3.45
C ASP A 132 14.77 -1.44 4.95
N GLU A 133 15.73 -1.91 5.71
CA GLU A 133 15.63 -1.94 7.17
C GLU A 133 15.73 -0.53 7.77
N PRO A 134 15.10 -0.30 8.92
CA PRO A 134 15.19 0.98 9.61
C PRO A 134 16.63 1.25 10.07
N THR A 135 17.11 2.48 9.83
CA THR A 135 18.49 2.91 10.13
C THR A 135 18.61 3.76 11.39
N LEU A 136 17.53 4.43 11.78
CA LEU A 136 17.49 5.28 12.98
C LEU A 136 16.54 4.69 14.02
N SER A 137 16.91 4.82 15.30
CA SER A 137 16.06 4.42 16.42
C SER A 137 15.95 5.55 17.43
N MET A 138 14.73 5.78 17.91
CA MET A 138 14.42 6.77 18.95
C MET A 138 13.62 6.10 20.07
N ILE A 139 13.74 6.65 21.28
CA ILE A 139 12.94 6.17 22.43
C ILE A 139 11.82 7.18 22.66
N PHE A 140 10.59 6.69 22.56
CA PHE A 140 9.39 7.42 22.93
C PHE A 140 9.01 7.01 24.35
N GLN A 141 8.90 7.99 25.23
CA GLN A 141 8.47 7.77 26.62
C GLN A 141 7.45 8.80 27.05
N VAL A 142 6.69 8.47 28.06
CA VAL A 142 5.80 9.41 28.72
C VAL A 142 6.65 10.48 29.43
N ASN A 143 6.17 11.71 29.43
CA ASN A 143 6.79 12.79 30.17
C ASN A 143 6.62 12.53 31.68
N ASP A 144 7.72 12.27 32.37
CA ASP A 144 7.81 12.02 33.81
C ASP A 144 8.31 13.26 34.61
N SER A 145 8.42 14.42 33.93
CA SER A 145 8.81 15.66 34.56
C SER A 145 7.73 16.22 35.51
N PRO A 146 8.09 17.12 36.45
CA PRO A 146 7.12 17.78 37.33
C PRO A 146 6.05 18.59 36.59
N PHE A 147 6.26 18.90 35.31
CA PHE A 147 5.33 19.61 34.44
C PHE A 147 4.46 18.67 33.58
N ALA A 148 4.53 17.37 33.83
CA ALA A 148 3.72 16.40 33.10
C ALA A 148 2.23 16.69 33.29
N GLY A 149 1.49 16.68 32.15
CA GLY A 149 0.05 16.92 32.14
C GLY A 149 -0.38 18.39 31.99
N ASN A 150 0.53 19.35 32.02
CA ASN A 150 0.21 20.76 31.74
C ASN A 150 -0.10 20.98 30.26
N ASP A 151 0.63 20.29 29.37
CA ASP A 151 0.46 20.36 27.92
C ASP A 151 0.14 18.97 27.35
N GLY A 152 -0.90 18.91 26.51
CA GLY A 152 -1.33 17.70 25.83
C GLY A 152 -2.35 16.86 26.59
N LYS A 153 -3.32 16.33 25.84
CA LYS A 153 -4.43 15.51 26.38
C LYS A 153 -4.19 13.98 26.29
N PHE A 154 -3.23 13.56 25.42
CA PHE A 154 -3.04 12.16 25.05
C PHE A 154 -1.60 11.70 25.33
N VAL A 155 -1.17 11.88 26.57
CA VAL A 155 0.23 11.69 26.99
C VAL A 155 0.46 10.42 27.83
N THR A 156 -0.51 9.52 27.89
CA THR A 156 -0.36 8.27 28.65
C THR A 156 0.33 7.19 27.79
N SER A 157 1.09 6.29 28.42
CA SER A 157 1.76 5.17 27.77
C SER A 157 0.82 4.32 26.92
N ARG A 158 -0.39 4.11 27.38
CA ARG A 158 -1.42 3.37 26.66
C ARG A 158 -1.79 4.03 25.33
N VAL A 159 -2.02 5.35 25.34
CA VAL A 159 -2.41 6.09 24.12
C VAL A 159 -1.25 6.17 23.13
N ILE A 160 -0.02 6.35 23.63
CA ILE A 160 1.18 6.32 22.79
C ILE A 160 1.31 4.95 22.12
N LYS A 161 1.15 3.86 22.88
CA LYS A 161 1.20 2.50 22.36
C LYS A 161 0.12 2.26 21.31
N GLU A 162 -1.13 2.60 21.58
CA GLU A 162 -2.23 2.45 20.62
C GLU A 162 -1.96 3.21 19.31
N ARG A 163 -1.37 4.39 19.40
CA ARG A 163 -0.98 5.18 18.22
C ARG A 163 0.15 4.51 17.43
N LEU A 164 1.18 4.03 18.11
CA LEU A 164 2.30 3.32 17.49
C LEU A 164 1.84 1.99 16.85
N ASP A 165 1.01 1.22 17.55
CA ASP A 165 0.44 -0.03 17.02
C ASP A 165 -0.43 0.20 15.77
N LYS A 166 -1.12 1.34 15.70
CA LYS A 166 -1.87 1.74 14.51
C LYS A 166 -0.96 2.09 13.35
N GLU A 167 0.13 2.81 13.62
CA GLU A 167 1.08 3.23 12.60
C GLU A 167 1.83 2.05 11.98
N ILE A 168 2.21 1.04 12.77
CA ILE A 168 2.87 -0.17 12.28
C ILE A 168 2.02 -0.92 11.25
N LYS A 169 0.68 -0.87 11.36
CA LYS A 169 -0.21 -1.56 10.41
C LYS A 169 -0.12 -1.01 9.00
N THR A 170 0.17 0.27 8.85
CA THR A 170 0.24 0.95 7.55
C THR A 170 1.67 1.20 7.10
N ASN A 171 2.58 1.44 8.04
CA ASN A 171 3.97 1.80 7.77
C ASN A 171 4.92 0.63 8.08
N VAL A 172 5.21 -0.16 7.05
CA VAL A 172 6.05 -1.38 7.16
C VAL A 172 7.52 -1.08 7.46
N ALA A 173 7.99 0.14 7.21
CA ALA A 173 9.36 0.53 7.52
C ALA A 173 9.53 1.00 8.97
N LEU A 174 8.43 1.10 9.73
CA LEU A 174 8.45 1.43 11.15
C LEU A 174 8.48 0.14 11.97
N LYS A 175 9.43 0.06 12.90
CA LYS A 175 9.52 -1.04 13.85
C LYS A 175 9.40 -0.49 15.26
N VAL A 176 8.50 -1.05 16.04
CA VAL A 176 8.29 -0.67 17.44
C VAL A 176 8.62 -1.88 18.32
N GLU A 177 9.54 -1.68 19.24
CA GLU A 177 9.96 -2.68 20.22
C GLU A 177 9.64 -2.17 21.62
N SER A 178 9.02 -3.02 22.43
CA SER A 178 8.85 -2.74 23.86
C SER A 178 10.20 -2.83 24.54
N THR A 179 10.50 -1.90 25.43
CA THR A 179 11.69 -1.93 26.28
C THR A 179 11.37 -2.64 27.59
N GLU A 180 12.35 -2.78 28.46
CA GLU A 180 12.16 -3.34 29.83
C GLU A 180 11.18 -2.53 30.68
N SER A 181 10.95 -1.26 30.34
CA SER A 181 9.99 -0.37 30.98
C SER A 181 8.69 -0.31 30.18
N ALA A 182 7.55 -0.46 30.84
CA ALA A 182 6.23 -0.39 30.22
C ALA A 182 5.88 0.98 29.60
N ASP A 183 6.60 2.03 29.98
CA ASP A 183 6.35 3.41 29.56
C ASP A 183 7.31 3.90 28.47
N LYS A 184 8.20 3.01 27.99
CA LYS A 184 9.21 3.34 26.98
C LYS A 184 9.07 2.43 25.78
N PHE A 185 9.06 3.02 24.57
CA PHE A 185 8.96 2.31 23.30
C PHE A 185 10.14 2.71 22.44
N LYS A 186 10.90 1.72 21.96
CA LYS A 186 11.93 1.95 20.96
C LYS A 186 11.30 1.91 19.58
N VAL A 187 11.31 3.02 18.90
CA VAL A 187 10.75 3.20 17.56
C VAL A 187 11.91 3.35 16.59
N SER A 188 11.94 2.50 15.57
CA SER A 188 12.98 2.50 14.55
C SER A 188 12.37 2.80 13.18
N GLY A 189 12.98 3.72 12.44
CA GLY A 189 12.53 4.16 11.12
C GLY A 189 13.70 4.43 10.18
N ARG A 190 13.41 4.75 8.91
CA ARG A 190 14.44 5.03 7.90
C ARG A 190 15.09 6.40 8.03
N GLY A 191 14.44 7.35 8.69
CA GLY A 191 14.91 8.70 8.85
C GLY A 191 14.04 9.52 9.80
N GLU A 192 14.41 10.78 10.01
CA GLU A 192 13.74 11.70 10.96
C GLU A 192 12.28 12.01 10.57
N LEU A 193 11.96 11.97 9.27
CA LEU A 193 10.63 12.26 8.75
C LEU A 193 9.73 11.02 8.66
N HIS A 194 10.20 9.88 9.12
CA HIS A 194 9.49 8.62 9.06
C HIS A 194 8.86 8.29 10.38
#